data_8cb39492710216ca1edec388bb97924b
#
_entry.id   8cb39492710216ca1edec388bb97924b
#
_cell.length_a   1.000
_cell.length_b   1.000
_cell.length_c   1.000
_cell.angle_alpha   90.00
_cell.angle_beta   90.00
_cell.angle_gamma   90.00
#
_symmetry.space_group_name_H-M   'P 1'
#
loop_
_entity.id
_entity.type
_entity.pdbx_description
1 polymer ?
#
loop_
_entity_poly.entity_id
_entity_poly.type
_entity_poly.pdbx_seq_one_letter_code
_entity_poly.pdbx_strand_id
1 'polypeptide(L)'
;MSDHKYNLKTDIDRKIYKEEEIQARVKQLAGEVDSYLEDKMSREEIWERPPIAVCILRGASVFMADLTRYMEVPIEYDFMSVSTYGDATEPGEVRVLKDLDRSINGRVVI
;
A
#
# COMPACT_ATOMS: atom_id res chain seq x y z
N MET A 1 -30.66 -9.64 -17.19
CA MET A 1 -29.34 -9.20 -16.90
C MET A 1 -28.99 -9.12 -15.44
N SER A 2 -29.57 -9.63 -14.57
CA SER A 2 -29.17 -9.35 -13.21
C SER A 2 -29.52 -10.42 -12.24
N ASP A 3 -29.24 -11.60 -12.67
CA ASP A 3 -29.23 -12.73 -11.75
C ASP A 3 -27.95 -12.74 -10.93
N HIS A 4 -27.47 -11.52 -10.59
CA HIS A 4 -26.34 -11.43 -9.70
C HIS A 4 -26.74 -11.93 -8.32
N LYS A 5 -26.10 -12.97 -7.92
CA LYS A 5 -26.24 -13.53 -6.60
C LYS A 5 -25.85 -12.55 -5.49
N TYR A 6 -25.01 -11.58 -5.83
CA TYR A 6 -24.51 -10.58 -4.90
C TYR A 6 -24.95 -9.19 -5.33
N ASN A 7 -25.41 -8.40 -4.38
CA ASN A 7 -25.77 -7.02 -4.61
C ASN A 7 -25.14 -6.15 -3.51
N LEU A 8 -24.12 -5.41 -3.87
CA LEU A 8 -23.38 -4.60 -2.92
C LEU A 8 -24.27 -3.59 -2.19
N LYS A 9 -25.32 -3.08 -2.84
CA LYS A 9 -26.21 -2.10 -2.21
C LYS A 9 -27.05 -2.73 -1.10
N THR A 10 -27.44 -3.99 -1.26
CA THR A 10 -28.24 -4.69 -0.26
C THR A 10 -27.40 -5.48 0.73
N ASP A 11 -26.18 -5.82 0.36
CA ASP A 11 -25.28 -6.61 1.19
C ASP A 11 -24.50 -5.76 2.20
N ILE A 12 -24.53 -4.44 2.02
CA ILE A 12 -23.86 -3.51 2.93
C ILE A 12 -24.88 -3.03 3.98
N ASP A 13 -24.58 -3.27 5.24
CA ASP A 13 -25.41 -2.82 6.35
C ASP A 13 -25.40 -1.30 6.49
N ARG A 14 -24.20 -0.71 6.51
CA ARG A 14 -24.03 0.75 6.53
C ARG A 14 -22.68 1.16 5.99
N LYS A 15 -22.58 2.41 5.55
CA LYS A 15 -21.30 3.02 5.22
C LYS A 15 -20.70 3.64 6.48
N ILE A 16 -19.46 3.28 6.78
CA ILE A 16 -18.71 3.89 7.89
C ILE A 16 -18.07 5.20 7.42
N TYR A 17 -17.46 5.15 6.24
CA TYR A 17 -16.84 6.30 5.60
C TYR A 17 -17.34 6.44 4.17
N LYS A 18 -17.48 7.68 3.73
CA LYS A 18 -17.81 7.98 2.33
C LYS A 18 -16.54 7.95 1.48
N GLU A 19 -16.71 7.69 0.20
CA GLU A 19 -15.60 7.69 -0.76
C GLU A 19 -14.83 9.01 -0.72
N GLU A 20 -15.53 10.13 -0.69
CA GLU A 20 -14.92 11.46 -0.67
C GLU A 20 -14.05 11.68 0.57
N GLU A 21 -14.49 11.17 1.71
CA GLU A 21 -13.72 11.24 2.96
C GLU A 21 -12.44 10.42 2.86
N ILE A 22 -12.53 9.24 2.30
CA ILE A 22 -11.38 8.35 2.11
C ILE A 22 -10.38 8.99 1.15
N GLN A 23 -10.85 9.50 0.01
CA GLN A 23 -9.98 10.11 -0.99
C GLN A 23 -9.30 11.37 -0.46
N ALA A 24 -10.02 12.19 0.29
CA ALA A 24 -9.43 13.39 0.91
C ALA A 24 -8.32 13.02 1.89
N ARG A 25 -8.52 11.98 2.68
CA ARG A 25 -7.50 11.53 3.64
C ARG A 25 -6.30 10.90 2.95
N VAL A 26 -6.51 10.13 1.91
CA VAL A 26 -5.43 9.54 1.12
C VAL A 26 -4.58 10.62 0.47
N LYS A 27 -5.22 11.64 -0.10
CA LYS A 27 -4.52 12.79 -0.68
C LYS A 27 -3.68 13.54 0.35
N GLN A 28 -4.24 13.77 1.53
CA GLN A 28 -3.52 14.41 2.63
C GLN A 28 -2.31 13.56 3.05
N LEU A 29 -2.51 12.26 3.19
CA LEU A 29 -1.44 11.33 3.55
C LEU A 29 -0.33 11.32 2.50
N ALA A 30 -0.68 11.35 1.22
CA ALA A 30 0.29 11.41 0.14
C ALA A 30 1.19 12.65 0.25
N GLY A 31 0.61 13.79 0.59
CA GLY A 31 1.38 15.01 0.84
C GLY A 31 2.32 14.90 2.04
N GLU A 32 1.87 14.25 3.10
CA GLU A 32 2.71 13.99 4.28
C GLU A 32 3.88 13.06 3.94
N VAL A 33 3.61 12.02 3.16
CA VAL A 33 4.65 11.07 2.71
C VAL A 33 5.65 11.76 1.80
N ASP A 34 5.19 12.56 0.86
CA ASP A 34 6.06 13.33 -0.02
C ASP A 34 7.01 14.24 0.78
N SER A 35 6.48 14.97 1.75
CA SER A 35 7.27 15.85 2.60
C SER A 35 8.32 15.08 3.40
N TYR A 36 7.94 13.94 3.95
CA TYR A 36 8.86 13.07 4.68
C TYR A 36 9.99 12.57 3.77
N LEU A 37 9.64 12.11 2.58
CA LEU A 37 10.62 11.57 1.64
C LEU A 37 11.58 12.64 1.14
N GLU A 38 11.07 13.81 0.80
CA GLU A 38 11.90 14.93 0.35
C GLU A 38 12.89 15.36 1.43
N ASP A 39 12.42 15.47 2.68
CA ASP A 39 13.28 15.83 3.80
C ASP A 39 14.35 14.77 4.04
N LYS A 40 13.95 13.51 4.10
CA LYS A 40 14.87 12.40 4.36
C LYS A 40 15.93 12.27 3.25
N MET A 41 15.50 12.31 2.02
CA MET A 41 16.38 12.13 0.87
C MET A 41 17.35 13.31 0.72
N SER A 42 16.90 14.52 1.00
CA SER A 42 17.76 15.71 0.99
C SER A 42 18.86 15.66 2.04
N ARG A 43 18.51 15.20 3.25
CA ARG A 43 19.47 15.09 4.36
C ARG A 43 20.52 14.03 4.12
N GLU A 44 20.13 12.92 3.52
CA GLU A 44 21.02 11.77 3.35
C GLU A 44 21.69 11.74 1.98
N GLU A 45 21.38 12.71 1.12
CA GLU A 45 21.89 12.80 -0.26
C GLU A 45 21.63 11.54 -1.09
N ILE A 46 20.47 10.89 -0.84
CA ILE A 46 20.13 9.59 -1.46
C ILE A 46 19.20 9.80 -2.66
N TRP A 47 19.58 10.65 -3.61
CA TRP A 47 18.79 10.84 -4.81
C TRP A 47 19.23 9.97 -5.99
N GLU A 48 20.22 9.10 -5.81
CA GLU A 48 20.69 8.24 -6.89
C GLU A 48 19.62 7.29 -7.41
N ARG A 49 18.69 6.90 -6.53
CA ARG A 49 17.59 6.00 -6.87
C ARG A 49 16.33 6.46 -6.16
N PRO A 50 15.18 6.39 -6.84
CA PRO A 50 13.93 6.78 -6.18
C PRO A 50 13.61 5.86 -5.01
N PRO A 51 12.80 6.34 -4.03
CA PRO A 51 12.30 5.46 -2.99
C PRO A 51 11.47 4.33 -3.58
N ILE A 52 11.43 3.22 -2.89
CA ILE A 52 10.66 2.06 -3.31
C ILE A 52 9.44 1.89 -2.42
N ALA A 53 8.28 1.82 -3.06
CA ALA A 53 7.02 1.52 -2.38
C ALA A 53 6.78 0.02 -2.44
N VAL A 54 6.75 -0.62 -1.28
CA VAL A 54 6.49 -2.05 -1.18
C VAL A 54 5.04 -2.27 -0.79
N CYS A 55 4.31 -2.93 -1.65
CA CYS A 55 2.92 -3.29 -1.41
C CYS A 55 2.83 -4.75 -0.98
N ILE A 56 2.21 -4.97 0.16
CA ILE A 56 1.95 -6.34 0.62
C ILE A 56 0.59 -6.76 0.10
N LEU A 57 0.63 -7.66 -0.88
CA LEU A 57 -0.55 -8.16 -1.57
C LEU A 57 -1.47 -8.93 -0.60
N ARG A 58 -2.74 -8.95 -0.84
CA ARG A 58 -3.46 -8.37 -1.99
C ARG A 58 -4.29 -7.17 -1.58
N GLY A 59 -4.78 -7.15 -0.35
CA GLY A 59 -5.71 -6.12 0.13
C GLY A 59 -5.18 -4.70 0.07
N ALA A 60 -3.88 -4.52 0.25
CA ALA A 60 -3.26 -3.21 0.24
C ALA A 60 -3.10 -2.60 -1.16
N SER A 61 -3.35 -3.37 -2.22
CA SER A 61 -3.07 -2.93 -3.59
C SER A 61 -3.88 -1.71 -4.02
N VAL A 62 -5.14 -1.65 -3.65
CA VAL A 62 -6.01 -0.50 -3.98
C VAL A 62 -5.55 0.76 -3.26
N PHE A 63 -5.28 0.64 -1.96
CA PHE A 63 -4.75 1.75 -1.16
C PHE A 63 -3.42 2.27 -1.74
N MET A 64 -2.51 1.37 -2.07
CA MET A 64 -1.21 1.75 -2.64
C MET A 64 -1.39 2.50 -3.97
N ALA A 65 -2.29 2.02 -4.83
CA ALA A 65 -2.58 2.69 -6.10
C ALA A 65 -3.13 4.10 -5.88
N ASP A 66 -4.08 4.25 -4.96
CA ASP A 66 -4.66 5.55 -4.66
C ASP A 66 -3.63 6.51 -4.05
N LEU A 67 -2.87 6.04 -3.07
CA LEU A 67 -1.83 6.84 -2.41
C LEU A 67 -0.81 7.37 -3.42
N THR A 68 -0.28 6.48 -4.25
CA THR A 68 0.80 6.82 -5.16
C THR A 68 0.36 7.71 -6.31
N ARG A 69 -0.92 7.70 -6.67
CA ARG A 69 -1.45 8.66 -7.65
C ARG A 69 -1.40 10.10 -7.17
N TYR A 70 -1.51 10.32 -5.85
CA TYR A 70 -1.44 11.65 -5.26
C TYR A 70 -0.02 12.07 -4.89
N MET A 71 0.92 11.14 -4.88
CA MET A 71 2.31 11.46 -4.57
C MET A 71 3.00 12.14 -5.75
N GLU A 72 3.82 13.13 -5.45
CA GLU A 72 4.62 13.85 -6.45
C GLU A 72 6.06 13.34 -6.51
N VAL A 73 6.57 12.76 -5.42
CA VAL A 73 7.91 12.17 -5.40
C VAL A 73 7.92 10.92 -6.28
N PRO A 74 8.84 10.84 -7.25
CA PRO A 74 8.96 9.63 -8.07
C PRO A 74 9.29 8.42 -7.21
N ILE A 75 8.59 7.33 -7.42
CA ILE A 75 8.80 6.08 -6.68
C ILE A 75 8.87 4.90 -7.64
N GLU A 76 9.55 3.86 -7.19
CA GLU A 76 9.47 2.55 -7.81
C GLU A 76 8.54 1.67 -6.97
N TYR A 77 7.95 0.67 -7.61
CA TYR A 77 7.05 -0.27 -6.94
C TYR A 77 7.67 -1.62 -6.83
N ASP A 78 7.38 -2.31 -5.73
CA ASP A 78 7.60 -3.73 -5.62
C ASP A 78 6.50 -4.36 -4.78
N PHE A 79 6.35 -5.66 -4.86
CA PHE A 79 5.24 -6.37 -4.27
C PHE A 79 5.74 -7.60 -3.53
N MET A 80 5.13 -7.83 -2.37
CA MET A 80 5.35 -9.05 -1.59
C MET A 80 4.01 -9.72 -1.33
N SER A 81 4.04 -11.02 -1.14
CA SER A 81 2.90 -11.76 -0.66
C SER A 81 3.33 -12.66 0.48
N VAL A 82 2.61 -12.57 1.58
CA VAL A 82 2.88 -13.34 2.78
C VAL A 82 1.63 -14.06 3.23
N SER A 83 1.81 -15.16 3.93
CA SER A 83 0.73 -15.93 4.52
C SER A 83 1.17 -16.42 5.89
N THR A 84 0.21 -16.59 6.78
CA THR A 84 0.49 -17.22 8.05
C THR A 84 0.36 -18.74 7.91
N TYR A 85 1.23 -19.46 8.60
CA TYR A 85 1.13 -20.92 8.64
C TYR A 85 -0.05 -21.37 9.50
N GLY A 86 -0.76 -22.35 8.97
CA GLY A 86 -1.65 -23.20 9.76
C GLY A 86 -2.90 -22.55 10.29
N ASP A 87 -3.48 -23.23 11.24
CA ASP A 87 -4.68 -22.79 11.92
C ASP A 87 -4.38 -21.61 12.84
N ALA A 88 -5.42 -20.85 13.14
CA ALA A 88 -5.34 -19.68 14.03
C ALA A 88 -4.79 -19.99 15.43
N THR A 89 -4.41 -21.22 15.71
CA THR A 89 -3.93 -21.67 17.00
C THR A 89 -2.43 -21.50 17.21
N GLU A 90 -1.66 -21.24 16.15
CA GLU A 90 -0.23 -20.97 16.25
C GLU A 90 0.11 -19.63 15.58
N PRO A 91 -0.06 -18.52 16.30
CA PRO A 91 0.34 -17.23 15.78
C PRO A 91 1.87 -17.12 15.76
N GLY A 92 2.42 -16.64 14.68
CA GLY A 92 3.80 -16.21 14.66
C GLY A 92 4.64 -16.66 13.49
N GLU A 93 4.26 -17.69 12.78
CA GLU A 93 5.01 -18.08 11.59
C GLU A 93 4.43 -17.45 10.34
N VAL A 94 5.26 -16.73 9.62
CA VAL A 94 4.92 -16.08 8.37
C VAL A 94 5.67 -16.76 7.24
N ARG A 95 4.93 -17.13 6.21
CA ARG A 95 5.50 -17.69 5.00
C ARG A 95 5.50 -16.66 3.89
N VAL A 96 6.64 -16.43 3.28
CA VAL A 96 6.76 -15.58 2.10
C VAL A 96 6.35 -16.38 0.89
N LEU A 97 5.25 -15.98 0.25
CA LEU A 97 4.74 -16.61 -0.98
C LEU A 97 5.34 -15.96 -2.21
N LYS A 98 5.56 -14.67 -2.17
CA LYS A 98 6.28 -13.91 -3.18
C LYS A 98 7.18 -12.91 -2.47
N ASP A 99 8.46 -13.00 -2.75
CA ASP A 99 9.44 -12.04 -2.27
C ASP A 99 9.62 -10.90 -3.27
N LEU A 100 10.31 -9.86 -2.84
CA LEU A 100 10.62 -8.70 -3.66
C LEU A 100 11.42 -9.11 -4.89
N ASP A 101 11.16 -8.45 -6.01
CA ASP A 101 11.87 -8.71 -7.27
C ASP A 101 13.25 -8.06 -7.31
N ARG A 102 13.44 -7.04 -6.49
CA ARG A 102 14.70 -6.29 -6.47
C ARG A 102 15.19 -6.08 -5.05
N SER A 103 16.50 -5.84 -4.93
CA SER A 103 17.10 -5.56 -3.63
C SER A 103 16.67 -4.19 -3.13
N ILE A 104 16.31 -4.12 -1.85
CA ILE A 104 16.01 -2.86 -1.15
C ILE A 104 17.22 -2.34 -0.37
N ASN A 105 18.35 -3.00 -0.52
CA ASN A 105 19.56 -2.63 0.22
C ASN A 105 20.00 -1.21 -0.12
N GLY A 106 20.16 -0.37 0.89
CA GLY A 106 20.56 1.02 0.70
C GLY A 106 19.45 1.91 0.12
N ARG A 107 18.21 1.44 0.07
CA ARG A 107 17.07 2.18 -0.48
C ARG A 107 16.19 2.75 0.62
N VAL A 108 15.55 3.87 0.33
CA VAL A 108 14.43 4.36 1.15
C VAL A 108 13.19 3.56 0.76
N VAL A 109 12.53 2.99 1.75
CA VAL A 109 11.39 2.09 1.57
C VAL A 109 10.17 2.63 2.31
N ILE A 110 9.02 2.61 1.61
CA ILE A 110 7.72 2.90 2.23
C ILE A 110 6.78 1.73 2.05
#